data_ba2cf46bfd1ff75a5eba413d46b7985d
#
_entry.id   ba2cf46bfd1ff75a5eba413d46b7985d
#
_cell.length_a   1.000
_cell.length_b   1.000
_cell.length_c   1.000
_cell.angle_alpha   90.00
_cell.angle_beta   90.00
_cell.angle_gamma   90.00
#
_symmetry.space_group_name_H-M   'P 1'
#
loop_
_entity.id
_entity.type
_entity.pdbx_description
1 polymer ?
#
loop_
_entity_poly.entity_id
_entity_poly.type
_entity_poly.pdbx_seq_one_letter_code
_entity_poly.pdbx_strand_id
1 'polypeptide(L)'
;IKSSAASDVYKRQGFTAKLAGTERGITEPTPTFSACFGQAFLELHPTKYAEELVKKMEKSGAKAYLVNTGWNGTGKRITIKDTRGIIDAILSGDIKTAPTKKIPMFDFEVPTELPGVDPAILDPRDTYADPTEWETKAKDLAERFQKNFQKYTTNDAGKALVAAGPKAE
;
A
#
# COMPACT_ATOMS: atom_id res chain seq x y z
N ILE A 1 10.49 4.07 -3.45
CA ILE A 1 10.20 3.61 -2.07
C ILE A 1 11.38 2.77 -1.62
N LYS A 2 12.14 3.24 -0.64
CA LYS A 2 13.10 2.36 0.05
C LYS A 2 12.26 1.36 0.85
N SER A 3 12.07 0.17 0.31
CA SER A 3 11.36 -0.91 0.96
C SER A 3 12.24 -1.46 2.07
N SER A 4 11.93 -1.15 3.31
CA SER A 4 12.44 -1.88 4.45
C SER A 4 11.65 -3.20 4.60
N ALA A 5 12.23 -4.19 5.27
CA ALA A 5 11.53 -5.46 5.58
C ALA A 5 10.15 -5.22 6.22
N ALA A 6 10.03 -4.16 7.04
CA ALA A 6 8.79 -3.69 7.62
C ALA A 6 7.75 -3.32 6.57
N SER A 7 8.12 -2.51 5.59
CA SER A 7 7.22 -2.12 4.50
C SER A 7 6.68 -3.34 3.76
N ASP A 8 7.47 -4.38 3.57
CA ASP A 8 7.02 -5.57 2.85
C ASP A 8 6.07 -6.46 3.68
N VAL A 9 6.25 -6.54 4.99
CA VAL A 9 5.28 -7.21 5.87
C VAL A 9 3.97 -6.43 5.92
N TYR A 10 4.02 -5.09 6.02
CA TYR A 10 2.82 -4.25 5.97
C TYR A 10 2.11 -4.33 4.62
N LYS A 11 2.83 -4.38 3.49
CA LYS A 11 2.25 -4.56 2.16
C LYS A 11 1.51 -5.89 1.99
N ARG A 12 1.89 -6.94 2.73
CA ARG A 12 1.18 -8.23 2.73
C ARG A 12 -0.15 -8.21 3.46
N GLN A 13 -0.46 -7.14 4.18
CA GLN A 13 -1.75 -6.96 4.83
C GLN A 13 -2.78 -6.37 3.87
N GLY A 14 -3.01 -6.94 2.70
CA GLY A 14 -3.92 -6.40 1.71
C GLY A 14 -5.26 -5.96 2.31
N PHE A 15 -5.46 -4.65 2.47
CA PHE A 15 -6.75 -4.09 2.87
C PHE A 15 -7.68 -4.11 1.67
N THR A 16 -8.80 -4.80 1.79
CA THR A 16 -9.78 -5.02 0.73
C THR A 16 -11.18 -5.04 1.29
N ALA A 17 -12.17 -5.26 0.45
CA ALA A 17 -13.54 -5.45 0.89
C ALA A 17 -14.06 -6.80 0.39
N LYS A 18 -14.72 -7.55 1.27
CA LYS A 18 -15.58 -8.66 0.87
C LYS A 18 -16.79 -8.09 0.15
N LEU A 19 -17.02 -8.52 -1.09
CA LEU A 19 -18.16 -8.08 -1.87
C LEU A 19 -19.44 -8.73 -1.36
N ALA A 20 -20.57 -8.02 -1.48
CA ALA A 20 -21.88 -8.57 -1.18
C ALA A 20 -22.14 -9.85 -1.98
N GLY A 21 -22.63 -10.89 -1.32
CA GLY A 21 -22.96 -12.16 -1.94
C GLY A 21 -21.78 -13.12 -2.21
N THR A 22 -20.53 -12.73 -1.88
CA THR A 22 -19.36 -13.62 -2.03
C THR A 22 -19.18 -14.59 -0.87
N GLU A 23 -19.68 -14.26 0.31
CA GLU A 23 -19.70 -15.12 1.48
C GLU A 23 -21.09 -15.08 2.14
N ARG A 24 -21.46 -16.18 2.82
CA ARG A 24 -22.74 -16.27 3.52
C ARG A 24 -22.83 -15.22 4.62
N GLY A 25 -23.87 -14.39 4.59
CA GLY A 25 -24.08 -13.31 5.57
C GLY A 25 -23.43 -11.96 5.23
N ILE A 26 -22.70 -11.86 4.13
CA ILE A 26 -22.17 -10.59 3.62
C ILE A 26 -23.18 -9.98 2.66
N THR A 27 -23.92 -9.00 3.14
CA THR A 27 -24.96 -8.27 2.36
C THR A 27 -24.45 -6.94 1.81
N GLU A 28 -23.38 -6.39 2.41
CA GLU A 28 -22.75 -5.15 2.00
C GLU A 28 -21.22 -5.30 1.94
N PRO A 29 -20.51 -4.45 1.15
CA PRO A 29 -19.05 -4.47 1.12
C PRO A 29 -18.45 -4.29 2.52
N THR A 30 -17.79 -5.31 3.03
CA THR A 30 -17.23 -5.31 4.38
C THR A 30 -15.71 -5.22 4.32
N PRO A 31 -15.09 -4.17 4.89
CA PRO A 31 -13.63 -4.05 4.93
C PRO A 31 -12.97 -5.23 5.64
N THR A 32 -11.91 -5.76 5.04
CA THR A 32 -11.15 -6.88 5.60
C THR A 32 -9.69 -6.81 5.22
N PHE A 33 -8.86 -7.54 5.95
CA PHE A 33 -7.48 -7.79 5.57
C PHE A 33 -7.34 -9.19 4.98
N SER A 34 -6.79 -9.25 3.76
CA SER A 34 -6.51 -10.50 3.07
C SER A 34 -5.00 -10.71 2.96
N ALA A 35 -4.54 -11.91 3.26
CA ALA A 35 -3.15 -12.31 3.00
C ALA A 35 -2.97 -12.84 1.57
N CYS A 36 -3.83 -12.39 0.64
CA CYS A 36 -3.89 -12.78 -0.76
C CYS A 36 -4.27 -14.25 -1.02
N PHE A 37 -4.39 -14.60 -2.29
CA PHE A 37 -4.81 -15.93 -2.77
C PHE A 37 -3.91 -17.08 -2.29
N GLY A 38 -2.62 -16.80 -2.07
CA GLY A 38 -1.65 -17.80 -1.65
C GLY A 38 -1.61 -18.13 -0.15
N GLN A 39 -2.47 -17.55 0.68
CA GLN A 39 -2.40 -17.70 2.14
C GLN A 39 -2.36 -19.16 2.60
N ALA A 40 -3.15 -20.02 1.99
CA ALA A 40 -3.23 -21.43 2.34
C ALA A 40 -1.91 -22.21 2.10
N PHE A 41 -1.00 -21.67 1.31
CA PHE A 41 0.30 -22.25 0.97
C PHE A 41 1.46 -21.62 1.75
N LEU A 42 1.19 -20.62 2.60
CA LEU A 42 2.21 -19.91 3.36
C LEU A 42 2.32 -20.53 4.76
N GLU A 43 3.13 -21.55 4.90
CA GLU A 43 3.30 -22.31 6.15
C GLU A 43 4.23 -21.60 7.16
N LEU A 44 5.17 -20.78 6.66
CA LEU A 44 6.12 -20.08 7.51
C LEU A 44 5.55 -18.76 8.02
N HIS A 45 6.11 -18.27 9.12
CA HIS A 45 5.77 -16.95 9.63
C HIS A 45 6.03 -15.86 8.56
N PRO A 46 5.12 -14.86 8.37
CA PRO A 46 5.22 -13.85 7.33
C PRO A 46 6.55 -13.10 7.27
N THR A 47 7.23 -12.91 8.42
CA THR A 47 8.55 -12.27 8.48
C THR A 47 9.62 -13.05 7.71
N LYS A 48 9.51 -14.38 7.59
CA LYS A 48 10.48 -15.20 6.84
C LYS A 48 10.40 -14.91 5.34
N TYR A 49 9.19 -14.79 4.82
CA TYR A 49 8.99 -14.42 3.41
C TYR A 49 9.46 -13.00 3.12
N ALA A 50 9.22 -12.07 4.07
CA ALA A 50 9.67 -10.69 3.95
C ALA A 50 11.22 -10.60 3.95
N GLU A 51 11.90 -11.31 4.84
CA GLU A 51 13.36 -11.39 4.89
C GLU A 51 13.95 -11.87 3.56
N GLU A 52 13.38 -12.95 2.99
CA GLU A 52 13.84 -13.47 1.70
C GLU A 52 13.58 -12.52 0.53
N LEU A 53 12.41 -11.85 0.52
CA LEU A 53 12.11 -10.84 -0.48
C LEU A 53 13.11 -9.69 -0.44
N VAL A 54 13.37 -9.15 0.76
CA VAL A 54 14.34 -8.06 0.94
C VAL A 54 15.73 -8.46 0.47
N LYS A 55 16.24 -9.63 0.88
CA LYS A 55 17.56 -10.13 0.43
C LYS A 55 17.64 -10.22 -1.10
N LYS A 56 16.58 -10.70 -1.75
CA LYS A 56 16.53 -10.81 -3.21
C LYS A 56 16.49 -9.44 -3.89
N MET A 57 15.72 -8.49 -3.33
CA MET A 57 15.66 -7.13 -3.84
C MET A 57 17.00 -6.41 -3.70
N GLU A 58 17.66 -6.53 -2.54
CA GLU A 58 19.00 -5.96 -2.32
C GLU A 58 20.03 -6.54 -3.29
N LYS A 59 20.04 -7.85 -3.46
CA LYS A 59 20.97 -8.54 -4.37
C LYS A 59 20.75 -8.14 -5.83
N SER A 60 19.51 -7.96 -6.25
CA SER A 60 19.16 -7.62 -7.65
C SER A 60 19.15 -6.11 -7.94
N GLY A 61 19.16 -5.27 -6.90
CA GLY A 61 18.90 -3.82 -7.04
C GLY A 61 17.47 -3.48 -7.47
N ALA A 62 16.55 -4.44 -7.45
CA ALA A 62 15.16 -4.24 -7.83
C ALA A 62 14.44 -3.28 -6.88
N LYS A 63 13.54 -2.47 -7.43
CA LYS A 63 12.68 -1.56 -6.68
C LYS A 63 11.23 -2.02 -6.77
N ALA A 64 10.48 -1.82 -5.71
CA ALA A 64 9.05 -2.12 -5.68
C ALA A 64 8.23 -0.82 -5.71
N TYR A 65 7.16 -0.84 -6.49
CA TYR A 65 6.21 0.25 -6.60
C TYR A 65 4.80 -0.24 -6.28
N LEU A 66 4.02 0.59 -5.59
CA LEU A 66 2.59 0.37 -5.37
C LEU A 66 1.84 1.29 -6.33
N VAL A 67 1.03 0.71 -7.20
CA VAL A 67 0.22 1.45 -8.17
C VAL A 67 -1.25 1.22 -7.87
N ASN A 68 -1.98 2.32 -7.61
CA ASN A 68 -3.43 2.25 -7.48
C ASN A 68 -4.08 2.22 -8.89
N THR A 69 -4.74 1.13 -9.20
CA THR A 69 -5.48 0.94 -10.46
C THR A 69 -7.00 0.95 -10.25
N GLY A 70 -7.45 1.21 -9.03
CA GLY A 70 -8.86 1.17 -8.61
C GLY A 70 -9.50 2.55 -8.57
N TRP A 71 -9.89 2.98 -7.39
CA TRP A 71 -10.69 4.18 -7.14
C TRP A 71 -9.87 5.20 -6.34
N ASN A 72 -10.08 6.47 -6.63
CA ASN A 72 -9.56 7.54 -5.78
C ASN A 72 -10.49 7.77 -4.58
N GLY A 73 -10.12 8.72 -3.71
CA GLY A 73 -10.85 9.04 -2.49
C GLY A 73 -12.28 9.58 -2.69
N THR A 74 -12.57 10.08 -3.88
CA THR A 74 -13.91 10.59 -4.24
C THR A 74 -14.79 9.58 -4.96
N GLY A 75 -14.34 8.30 -5.05
CA GLY A 75 -15.06 7.26 -5.75
C GLY A 75 -14.93 7.31 -7.28
N LYS A 76 -14.03 8.14 -7.80
CA LYS A 76 -13.72 8.18 -9.23
C LYS A 76 -12.63 7.14 -9.53
N ARG A 77 -12.85 6.33 -10.57
CA ARG A 77 -11.87 5.32 -10.97
C ARG A 77 -10.67 5.95 -11.65
N ILE A 78 -9.47 5.48 -11.30
CA ILE A 78 -8.23 5.81 -12.03
C ILE A 78 -8.36 5.28 -13.46
N THR A 79 -8.09 6.12 -14.45
CA THR A 79 -8.26 5.73 -15.85
C THR A 79 -7.19 4.75 -16.30
N ILE A 80 -7.49 3.98 -17.35
CA ILE A 80 -6.50 3.10 -17.97
C ILE A 80 -5.35 3.92 -18.57
N LYS A 81 -5.63 5.12 -19.08
CA LYS A 81 -4.63 6.03 -19.61
C LYS A 81 -3.62 6.42 -18.53
N ASP A 82 -4.10 6.86 -17.37
CA ASP A 82 -3.24 7.25 -16.25
C ASP A 82 -2.46 6.06 -15.70
N THR A 83 -3.11 4.90 -15.55
CA THR A 83 -2.46 3.67 -15.13
C THR A 83 -1.31 3.29 -16.07
N ARG A 84 -1.52 3.37 -17.40
CA ARG A 84 -0.47 3.11 -18.38
C ARG A 84 0.65 4.13 -18.29
N GLY A 85 0.34 5.42 -18.17
CA GLY A 85 1.35 6.47 -18.02
C GLY A 85 2.23 6.25 -16.79
N ILE A 86 1.66 5.84 -15.66
CA ILE A 86 2.42 5.49 -14.45
C ILE A 86 3.33 4.29 -14.71
N ILE A 87 2.83 3.24 -15.36
CA ILE A 87 3.62 2.03 -15.68
C ILE A 87 4.74 2.39 -16.66
N ASP A 88 4.46 3.18 -17.68
CA ASP A 88 5.45 3.62 -18.66
C ASP A 88 6.57 4.42 -17.98
N ALA A 89 6.25 5.33 -17.04
CA ALA A 89 7.23 6.08 -16.26
C ALA A 89 8.08 5.18 -15.33
N ILE A 90 7.53 4.06 -14.85
CA ILE A 90 8.29 3.06 -14.10
C ILE A 90 9.26 2.32 -15.02
N LEU A 91 8.81 1.90 -16.20
CA LEU A 91 9.59 1.11 -17.13
C LEU A 91 10.68 1.94 -17.81
N SER A 92 10.42 3.20 -18.19
CA SER A 92 11.40 4.13 -18.73
C SER A 92 12.43 4.56 -17.69
N GLY A 93 12.06 4.54 -16.42
CA GLY A 93 12.89 5.00 -15.30
C GLY A 93 12.65 6.46 -14.91
N ASP A 94 11.76 7.19 -15.56
CA ASP A 94 11.43 8.58 -15.25
C ASP A 94 10.98 8.77 -13.79
N ILE A 95 10.29 7.78 -13.23
CA ILE A 95 9.89 7.78 -11.81
C ILE A 95 11.08 7.87 -10.83
N LYS A 96 12.30 7.51 -11.27
CA LYS A 96 13.49 7.55 -10.40
C LYS A 96 14.06 8.96 -10.25
N THR A 97 13.79 9.82 -11.23
CA THR A 97 14.25 11.21 -11.31
C THR A 97 13.15 12.21 -11.01
N ALA A 98 11.90 11.76 -10.97
CA ALA A 98 10.75 12.58 -10.65
C ALA A 98 10.87 13.17 -9.23
N PRO A 99 10.51 14.44 -9.01
CA PRO A 99 10.42 15.01 -7.68
C PRO A 99 9.34 14.27 -6.88
N THR A 100 9.61 14.03 -5.60
CA THR A 100 8.72 13.28 -4.72
C THR A 100 8.31 14.09 -3.50
N LYS A 101 7.17 13.73 -2.92
CA LYS A 101 6.71 14.18 -1.60
C LYS A 101 6.28 12.97 -0.78
N LYS A 102 6.32 13.11 0.56
CA LYS A 102 5.87 12.04 1.46
C LYS A 102 4.39 12.19 1.80
N ILE A 103 3.69 11.05 1.83
CA ILE A 103 2.34 10.99 2.37
C ILE A 103 2.42 10.86 3.89
N PRO A 104 1.78 11.76 4.67
CA PRO A 104 1.69 11.66 6.11
C PRO A 104 1.15 10.30 6.56
N MET A 105 1.43 9.89 7.79
CA MET A 105 1.01 8.64 8.44
C MET A 105 1.63 7.37 7.81
N PHE A 106 1.72 7.28 6.48
CA PHE A 106 2.21 6.07 5.77
C PHE A 106 3.67 6.16 5.34
N ASP A 107 4.26 7.35 5.36
CA ASP A 107 5.65 7.63 4.97
C ASP A 107 6.00 7.14 3.54
N PHE A 108 5.00 7.00 2.67
CA PHE A 108 5.21 6.67 1.27
C PHE A 108 5.69 7.89 0.49
N GLU A 109 6.71 7.70 -0.32
CA GLU A 109 7.12 8.68 -1.32
C GLU A 109 6.25 8.53 -2.58
N VAL A 110 5.59 9.61 -2.97
CA VAL A 110 4.83 9.69 -4.21
C VAL A 110 5.43 10.74 -5.13
N PRO A 111 5.49 10.50 -6.45
CA PRO A 111 5.93 11.52 -7.39
C PRO A 111 4.92 12.68 -7.41
N THR A 112 5.42 13.90 -7.60
CA THR A 112 4.57 15.08 -7.76
C THR A 112 4.21 15.35 -9.21
N GLU A 113 4.99 14.78 -10.15
CA GLU A 113 4.74 14.85 -11.58
C GLU A 113 5.28 13.59 -12.28
N LEU A 114 4.61 13.15 -13.33
CA LEU A 114 5.05 12.10 -14.24
C LEU A 114 4.64 12.43 -15.67
N PRO A 115 5.45 12.10 -16.69
CA PRO A 115 5.11 12.35 -18.09
C PRO A 115 3.77 11.72 -18.48
N GLY A 116 2.85 12.52 -19.02
CA GLY A 116 1.58 12.03 -19.53
C GLY A 116 0.54 11.59 -18.49
N VAL A 117 0.80 11.83 -17.21
CA VAL A 117 -0.11 11.53 -16.09
C VAL A 117 -0.62 12.82 -15.47
N ASP A 118 -1.90 12.88 -15.15
CA ASP A 118 -2.47 14.01 -14.42
C ASP A 118 -1.88 14.09 -13.01
N PRO A 119 -1.17 15.16 -12.63
CA PRO A 119 -0.58 15.30 -11.30
C PRO A 119 -1.60 15.19 -10.15
N ALA A 120 -2.84 15.57 -10.40
CA ALA A 120 -3.90 15.54 -9.38
C ALA A 120 -4.25 14.15 -8.86
N ILE A 121 -3.83 13.07 -9.59
CA ILE A 121 -4.09 11.70 -9.16
C ILE A 121 -2.90 11.07 -8.42
N LEU A 122 -1.73 11.69 -8.43
CA LEU A 122 -0.49 11.12 -7.89
C LEU A 122 -0.46 11.12 -6.36
N ASP A 123 -1.04 12.14 -5.76
CA ASP A 123 -1.23 12.20 -4.31
C ASP A 123 -2.72 11.97 -3.97
N PRO A 124 -3.06 10.94 -3.19
CA PRO A 124 -4.45 10.68 -2.83
C PRO A 124 -5.13 11.84 -2.09
N ARG A 125 -4.38 12.72 -1.40
CA ARG A 125 -4.92 13.90 -0.73
C ARG A 125 -5.50 14.90 -1.71
N ASP A 126 -4.87 15.08 -2.85
CA ASP A 126 -5.25 16.05 -3.88
C ASP A 126 -6.58 15.65 -4.59
N THR A 127 -7.04 14.41 -4.36
CA THR A 127 -8.32 13.93 -4.91
C THR A 127 -9.54 14.25 -4.05
N TYR A 128 -9.34 14.72 -2.82
CA TYR A 128 -10.43 15.09 -1.90
C TYR A 128 -10.73 16.58 -2.00
N ALA A 129 -12.01 16.94 -1.99
CA ALA A 129 -12.43 18.34 -1.93
C ALA A 129 -12.15 18.97 -0.54
N ASP A 130 -12.25 18.16 0.51
CA ASP A 130 -11.94 18.53 1.88
C ASP A 130 -10.74 17.71 2.38
N PRO A 131 -9.59 18.35 2.67
CA PRO A 131 -8.40 17.67 3.20
C PRO A 131 -8.66 16.92 4.51
N THR A 132 -9.58 17.41 5.36
CA THR A 132 -9.89 16.77 6.64
C THR A 132 -10.58 15.43 6.49
N GLU A 133 -11.31 15.24 5.38
CA GLU A 133 -11.91 13.94 5.05
C GLU A 133 -10.85 12.88 4.76
N TRP A 134 -9.80 13.26 4.01
CA TRP A 134 -8.69 12.38 3.78
C TRP A 134 -7.97 12.02 5.09
N GLU A 135 -7.67 13.00 5.94
CA GLU A 135 -6.97 12.79 7.21
C GLU A 135 -7.75 11.82 8.11
N THR A 136 -9.05 12.00 8.22
CA THR A 136 -9.92 11.12 9.02
C THR A 136 -9.88 9.68 8.51
N LYS A 137 -10.01 9.48 7.20
CA LYS A 137 -9.94 8.15 6.57
C LYS A 137 -8.56 7.52 6.66
N ALA A 138 -7.51 8.33 6.49
CA ALA A 138 -6.13 7.88 6.59
C ALA A 138 -5.79 7.42 8.00
N LYS A 139 -6.25 8.16 9.02
CA LYS A 139 -6.08 7.81 10.43
C LYS A 139 -6.78 6.49 10.76
N ASP A 140 -8.06 6.33 10.41
CA ASP A 140 -8.79 5.07 10.60
C ASP A 140 -8.07 3.89 9.92
N LEU A 141 -7.57 4.10 8.69
CA LEU A 141 -6.83 3.06 7.96
C LEU A 141 -5.51 2.72 8.65
N ALA A 142 -4.75 3.72 9.11
CA ALA A 142 -3.51 3.51 9.85
C ALA A 142 -3.73 2.69 11.13
N GLU A 143 -4.75 3.03 11.91
CA GLU A 143 -5.14 2.29 13.12
C GLU A 143 -5.52 0.83 12.80
N ARG A 144 -6.28 0.61 11.73
CA ARG A 144 -6.63 -0.75 11.26
C ARG A 144 -5.40 -1.56 10.89
N PHE A 145 -4.43 -0.97 10.20
CA PHE A 145 -3.16 -1.62 9.87
C PHE A 145 -2.37 -1.97 11.13
N GLN A 146 -2.24 -1.04 12.08
CA GLN A 146 -1.57 -1.28 13.35
C GLN A 146 -2.22 -2.43 14.12
N LYS A 147 -3.55 -2.41 14.25
CA LYS A 147 -4.31 -3.47 14.93
C LYS A 147 -4.14 -4.82 14.24
N ASN A 148 -4.26 -4.86 12.92
CA ASN A 148 -4.09 -6.10 12.16
C ASN A 148 -2.65 -6.64 12.24
N PHE A 149 -1.65 -5.76 12.35
CA PHE A 149 -0.25 -6.16 12.44
C PHE A 149 0.08 -6.92 13.72
N GLN A 150 -0.66 -6.73 14.81
CA GLN A 150 -0.42 -7.40 16.08
C GLN A 150 -0.35 -8.93 15.95
N LYS A 151 -1.09 -9.53 15.04
CA LYS A 151 -1.03 -10.97 14.77
C LYS A 151 0.32 -11.47 14.23
N TYR A 152 1.18 -10.56 13.76
CA TYR A 152 2.52 -10.87 13.25
C TYR A 152 3.63 -10.61 14.27
N THR A 153 3.31 -10.22 15.50
CA THR A 153 4.27 -9.93 16.57
C THR A 153 4.56 -11.15 17.46
N THR A 154 4.26 -12.33 16.97
CA THR A 154 4.48 -13.60 17.71
C THR A 154 5.95 -14.02 17.78
N ASN A 155 6.82 -13.37 16.99
CA ASN A 155 8.28 -13.55 17.05
C ASN A 155 9.00 -12.19 17.17
N ASP A 156 10.30 -12.22 17.49
CA ASP A 156 11.07 -10.98 17.72
C ASP A 156 11.25 -10.15 16.44
N ALA A 157 11.36 -10.80 15.28
CA ALA A 157 11.40 -10.10 14.00
C ALA A 157 10.11 -9.30 13.75
N GLY A 158 8.95 -9.86 14.05
CA GLY A 158 7.67 -9.16 13.95
C GLY A 158 7.56 -8.00 14.94
N LYS A 159 7.99 -8.21 16.20
CA LYS A 159 8.01 -7.14 17.21
C LYS A 159 8.88 -5.95 16.79
N ALA A 160 10.06 -6.22 16.24
CA ALA A 160 10.97 -5.18 15.76
C ALA A 160 10.39 -4.33 14.61
N LEU A 161 9.43 -4.86 13.86
CA LEU A 161 8.80 -4.18 12.73
C LEU A 161 7.59 -3.30 13.10
N VAL A 162 7.13 -3.33 14.34
CA VAL A 162 5.95 -2.55 14.80
C VAL A 162 6.17 -1.05 14.57
N ALA A 163 7.34 -0.52 14.92
CA ALA A 163 7.66 0.90 14.80
C ALA A 163 7.75 1.42 13.36
N ALA A 164 7.86 0.51 12.38
CA ALA A 164 7.95 0.86 10.96
C ALA A 164 6.58 0.88 10.26
N GLY A 165 5.50 0.65 11.00
CA GLY A 165 4.14 0.72 10.50
C GLY A 165 3.63 2.15 10.32
N PRO A 166 2.40 2.29 9.78
CA PRO A 166 1.74 3.58 9.70
C PRO A 166 1.62 4.24 11.07
N LYS A 167 1.72 5.56 11.12
CA LYS A 167 1.55 6.36 12.34
C LYS A 167 0.17 7.01 12.29
N ALA A 168 -0.64 6.77 13.32
CA ALA A 168 -1.99 7.34 13.41
C ALA A 168 -2.02 8.74 14.07
N GLU A 169 -0.84 9.30 14.35
CA GLU A 169 -0.66 10.65 14.96
C GLU A 169 -0.18 11.66 13.92
#